data_03d803a4d089374b65198683b749b922
#
_entry.id   03d803a4d089374b65198683b749b922
#
_cell.length_a   1.000
_cell.length_b   1.000
_cell.length_c   1.000
_cell.angle_alpha   90.00
_cell.angle_beta   90.00
_cell.angle_gamma   90.00
#
_symmetry.space_group_name_H-M   'P 1'
#
loop_
_entity.id
_entity.type
_entity.pdbx_description
1 polymer ?
#
loop_
_entity_poly.entity_id
_entity_poly.type
_entity_poly.pdbx_seq_one_letter_code
_entity_poly.pdbx_strand_id
1 'polypeptide(L)'
;MFLPPYVLQVACKELRNSRLFLKLLEAVLKLGNRMNDGTYRGGATAFKLDTLLKLSDVKGTDGKTTLLHFVVQEIIRSEGLRAARRLRESHSMSSVKTEDLVEESSEETADYYRSLGLQVVSGLSNDLENVRKAALKDGDDLAGAVSSLGQSFVKLKDFINNEMANVEEDSEFRTTLTNFVEHAEADITKLLEEEKRIMALVKSTGDYFHGNAGKNEGLRLFLIVRDFLVMVDKACRDVRSSTKLPAKTPRKEALAPSPSEESNRESLPDFRQRLFPAIKERHMDDSSSDEDDKSP
;
A
#
# COMPACT_ATOMS: atom_id res chain seq x y z
N MET A 1 17.18 -19.59 -0.71
CA MET A 1 17.12 -18.86 -1.98
C MET A 1 17.47 -17.41 -1.71
N PHE A 2 18.58 -16.91 -2.24
CA PHE A 2 19.10 -15.57 -1.98
C PHE A 2 18.18 -14.50 -2.60
N LEU A 3 17.82 -13.45 -1.85
CA LEU A 3 17.05 -12.33 -2.40
C LEU A 3 18.03 -11.42 -3.16
N PRO A 4 17.82 -11.20 -4.47
CA PRO A 4 18.70 -10.30 -5.21
C PRO A 4 18.64 -8.89 -4.60
N PRO A 5 19.75 -8.19 -4.40
CA PRO A 5 19.79 -6.86 -3.79
C PRO A 5 18.88 -5.83 -4.46
N TYR A 6 18.68 -5.93 -5.77
CA TYR A 6 17.80 -5.04 -6.54
C TYR A 6 16.33 -5.08 -6.08
N VAL A 7 15.86 -6.22 -5.48
CA VAL A 7 14.46 -6.32 -5.02
C VAL A 7 14.17 -5.34 -3.88
N LEU A 8 15.10 -5.17 -2.93
CA LEU A 8 14.97 -4.17 -1.87
C LEU A 8 14.93 -2.74 -2.44
N GLN A 9 15.77 -2.45 -3.43
CA GLN A 9 15.79 -1.16 -4.09
C GLN A 9 14.47 -0.86 -4.80
N VAL A 10 13.93 -1.85 -5.54
CA VAL A 10 12.65 -1.71 -6.24
C VAL A 10 11.51 -1.60 -5.23
N ALA A 11 11.50 -2.40 -4.17
CA ALA A 11 10.50 -2.34 -3.11
C ALA A 11 10.42 -0.94 -2.45
N CYS A 12 11.58 -0.33 -2.16
CA CYS A 12 11.61 1.04 -1.65
C CYS A 12 10.98 2.05 -2.63
N LYS A 13 11.28 1.90 -3.93
CA LYS A 13 10.71 2.77 -4.98
C LYS A 13 9.21 2.55 -5.14
N GLU A 14 8.75 1.29 -5.20
CA GLU A 14 7.34 0.95 -5.29
C GLU A 14 6.57 1.57 -4.12
N LEU A 15 7.05 1.39 -2.89
CA LEU A 15 6.36 1.85 -1.70
C LEU A 15 6.25 3.38 -1.63
N ARG A 16 7.33 4.10 -1.92
CA ARG A 16 7.36 5.58 -1.89
C ARG A 16 6.53 6.21 -3.01
N ASN A 17 6.41 5.54 -4.16
CA ASN A 17 5.72 6.08 -5.33
C ASN A 17 4.29 5.52 -5.50
N SER A 18 3.86 4.59 -4.66
CA SER A 18 2.52 4.02 -4.76
C SER A 18 1.46 5.03 -4.32
N ARG A 19 0.88 5.71 -5.30
CA ARG A 19 -0.21 6.67 -5.08
C ARG A 19 -1.38 6.05 -4.29
N LEU A 20 -1.76 4.82 -4.62
CA LEU A 20 -2.90 4.17 -3.98
C LEU A 20 -2.58 3.80 -2.53
N PHE A 21 -1.37 3.36 -2.23
CA PHE A 21 -0.93 3.11 -0.87
C PHE A 21 -0.94 4.39 -0.04
N LEU A 22 -0.35 5.49 -0.56
CA LEU A 22 -0.36 6.78 0.12
C LEU A 22 -1.78 7.30 0.35
N LYS A 23 -2.68 7.12 -0.61
CA LYS A 23 -4.10 7.48 -0.46
C LYS A 23 -4.80 6.65 0.63
N LEU A 24 -4.47 5.36 0.77
CA LEU A 24 -4.96 4.53 1.87
C LEU A 24 -4.48 5.07 3.23
N LEU A 25 -3.20 5.44 3.34
CA LEU A 25 -2.66 6.04 4.57
C LEU A 25 -3.38 7.35 4.92
N GLU A 26 -3.60 8.20 3.94
CA GLU A 26 -4.35 9.45 4.11
C GLU A 26 -5.80 9.20 4.58
N ALA A 27 -6.48 8.22 3.98
CA ALA A 27 -7.84 7.86 4.37
C ALA A 27 -7.89 7.35 5.83
N VAL A 28 -6.91 6.51 6.23
CA VAL A 28 -6.79 6.03 7.61
C VAL A 28 -6.57 7.19 8.58
N LEU A 29 -5.68 8.13 8.25
CA LEU A 29 -5.42 9.31 9.07
C LEU A 29 -6.67 10.19 9.23
N LYS A 30 -7.34 10.51 8.12
CA LYS A 30 -8.58 11.30 8.12
C LYS A 30 -9.69 10.63 8.95
N LEU A 31 -9.84 9.32 8.78
CA LEU A 31 -10.82 8.54 9.52
C LEU A 31 -10.50 8.53 11.03
N GLY A 32 -9.23 8.27 11.38
CA GLY A 32 -8.77 8.28 12.76
C GLY A 32 -9.00 9.64 13.44
N ASN A 33 -8.69 10.74 12.77
CA ASN A 33 -8.96 12.09 13.27
C ASN A 33 -10.45 12.33 13.47
N ARG A 34 -11.29 11.89 12.52
CA ARG A 34 -12.73 12.03 12.65
C ARG A 34 -13.32 11.22 13.81
N MET A 35 -12.84 10.01 14.02
CA MET A 35 -13.28 9.18 15.16
C MET A 35 -12.82 9.75 16.51
N ASN A 36 -11.71 10.45 16.52
CA ASN A 36 -11.15 11.09 17.72
C ASN A 36 -11.47 12.59 17.81
N ASP A 37 -12.41 13.10 17.02
CA ASP A 37 -12.80 14.51 17.03
C ASP A 37 -13.34 14.90 18.42
N GLY A 38 -12.88 16.05 18.90
CA GLY A 38 -13.20 16.52 20.26
C GLY A 38 -12.44 15.83 21.40
N THR A 39 -11.53 14.89 21.10
CA THR A 39 -10.63 14.26 22.08
C THR A 39 -9.20 14.77 21.94
N TYR A 40 -8.36 14.53 22.96
CA TYR A 40 -6.92 14.86 22.90
C TYR A 40 -6.15 14.10 21.81
N ARG A 41 -6.74 13.07 21.21
CA ARG A 41 -6.17 12.27 20.11
C ARG A 41 -6.58 12.76 18.73
N GLY A 42 -7.52 13.70 18.64
CA GLY A 42 -7.93 14.32 17.38
C GLY A 42 -6.87 15.25 16.81
N GLY A 43 -6.96 15.56 15.51
CA GLY A 43 -6.02 16.48 14.84
C GLY A 43 -4.61 15.93 14.67
N ALA A 44 -4.42 14.61 14.69
CA ALA A 44 -3.12 13.98 14.45
C ALA A 44 -2.64 14.27 13.02
N THR A 45 -1.36 14.61 12.86
CA THR A 45 -0.72 14.84 11.55
C THR A 45 -0.10 13.56 10.97
N ALA A 46 0.12 12.55 11.81
CA ALA A 46 0.69 11.26 11.43
C ALA A 46 0.21 10.15 12.39
N PHE A 47 0.46 8.90 12.01
CA PHE A 47 0.23 7.73 12.85
C PHE A 47 1.32 6.68 12.62
N LYS A 48 1.50 5.76 13.59
CA LYS A 48 2.45 4.67 13.44
C LYS A 48 1.90 3.62 12.47
N LEU A 49 2.71 3.14 11.52
CA LEU A 49 2.28 2.15 10.52
C LEU A 49 1.75 0.85 11.11
N ASP A 50 2.23 0.40 12.27
CA ASP A 50 1.68 -0.75 12.99
C ASP A 50 0.16 -0.62 13.24
N THR A 51 -0.36 0.60 13.26
CA THR A 51 -1.81 0.86 13.41
C THR A 51 -2.63 0.29 12.26
N LEU A 52 -2.04 0.17 11.05
CA LEU A 52 -2.72 -0.43 9.90
C LEU A 52 -3.20 -1.85 10.20
N LEU A 53 -2.41 -2.63 10.93
CA LEU A 53 -2.73 -4.02 11.29
C LEU A 53 -3.90 -4.10 12.29
N LYS A 54 -4.15 -3.03 13.05
CA LYS A 54 -5.23 -2.96 14.04
C LYS A 54 -6.60 -2.55 13.45
N LEU A 55 -6.63 -2.13 12.19
CA LEU A 55 -7.88 -1.70 11.54
C LEU A 55 -8.92 -2.83 11.41
N SER A 56 -8.47 -4.08 11.40
CA SER A 56 -9.35 -5.26 11.41
C SER A 56 -9.97 -5.57 12.77
N ASP A 57 -9.37 -5.07 13.86
CA ASP A 57 -9.81 -5.36 15.22
C ASP A 57 -10.98 -4.46 15.63
N VAL A 58 -11.05 -3.27 15.04
CA VAL A 58 -12.13 -2.31 15.29
C VAL A 58 -13.34 -2.68 14.45
N LYS A 59 -14.40 -3.15 15.11
CA LYS A 59 -15.64 -3.59 14.50
C LYS A 59 -16.74 -2.54 14.62
N GLY A 60 -17.57 -2.48 13.60
CA GLY A 60 -18.80 -1.69 13.62
C GLY A 60 -19.88 -2.28 14.55
N THR A 61 -21.01 -1.60 14.66
CA THR A 61 -22.15 -2.02 15.48
C THR A 61 -22.78 -3.35 15.03
N ASP A 62 -22.56 -3.76 13.78
CA ASP A 62 -22.98 -5.04 13.22
C ASP A 62 -22.10 -6.23 13.65
N GLY A 63 -20.98 -5.98 14.33
CA GLY A 63 -20.00 -6.96 14.77
C GLY A 63 -19.23 -7.67 13.64
N LYS A 64 -19.53 -7.35 12.37
CA LYS A 64 -18.98 -8.01 11.16
C LYS A 64 -18.10 -7.06 10.35
N THR A 65 -18.57 -5.85 10.08
CA THR A 65 -17.84 -4.86 9.30
C THR A 65 -16.74 -4.26 10.15
N THR A 66 -15.49 -4.32 9.69
CA THR A 66 -14.35 -3.71 10.40
C THR A 66 -14.05 -2.32 9.86
N LEU A 67 -13.27 -1.56 10.62
CA LEU A 67 -12.80 -0.24 10.18
C LEU A 67 -12.02 -0.31 8.88
N LEU A 68 -11.26 -1.41 8.66
CA LEU A 68 -10.57 -1.67 7.40
C LEU A 68 -11.55 -1.81 6.24
N HIS A 69 -12.66 -2.54 6.41
CA HIS A 69 -13.69 -2.66 5.36
C HIS A 69 -14.25 -1.29 4.97
N PHE A 70 -14.48 -0.41 5.96
CA PHE A 70 -14.97 0.94 5.70
C PHE A 70 -13.95 1.75 4.88
N VAL A 71 -12.66 1.76 5.28
CA VAL A 71 -11.59 2.43 4.54
C VAL A 71 -11.50 1.91 3.10
N VAL A 72 -11.49 0.59 2.92
CA VAL A 72 -11.40 -0.05 1.60
C VAL A 72 -12.60 0.31 0.72
N GLN A 73 -13.82 0.30 1.26
CA GLN A 73 -15.02 0.70 0.52
C GLN A 73 -14.96 2.17 0.08
N GLU A 74 -14.46 3.07 0.93
CA GLU A 74 -14.33 4.48 0.59
C GLU A 74 -13.29 4.70 -0.52
N ILE A 75 -12.17 3.99 -0.46
CA ILE A 75 -11.16 4.02 -1.51
C ILE A 75 -11.70 3.42 -2.82
N ILE A 76 -12.42 2.29 -2.78
CA ILE A 76 -13.08 1.71 -3.96
C ILE A 76 -14.01 2.73 -4.61
N ARG A 77 -14.86 3.42 -3.81
CA ARG A 77 -15.77 4.45 -4.34
C ARG A 77 -15.01 5.58 -5.03
N SER A 78 -14.01 6.14 -4.37
CA SER A 78 -13.25 7.27 -4.88
C SER A 78 -12.39 6.92 -6.10
N GLU A 79 -11.78 5.72 -6.14
CA GLU A 79 -11.01 5.26 -7.29
C GLU A 79 -11.91 4.87 -8.47
N GLY A 80 -13.10 4.35 -8.21
CA GLY A 80 -14.10 4.07 -9.24
C GLY A 80 -14.53 5.33 -9.99
N LEU A 81 -14.86 6.38 -9.26
CA LEU A 81 -15.18 7.69 -9.86
C LEU A 81 -14.01 8.24 -10.67
N ARG A 82 -12.78 8.12 -10.14
CA ARG A 82 -11.57 8.56 -10.84
C ARG A 82 -11.32 7.76 -12.13
N ALA A 83 -11.48 6.44 -12.08
CA ALA A 83 -11.32 5.56 -13.24
C ALA A 83 -12.33 5.89 -14.33
N ALA A 84 -13.60 6.10 -13.97
CA ALA A 84 -14.65 6.48 -14.90
C ALA A 84 -14.40 7.83 -15.57
N ARG A 85 -13.92 8.83 -14.82
CA ARG A 85 -13.52 10.13 -15.41
C ARG A 85 -12.43 9.95 -16.45
N ARG A 86 -11.39 9.18 -16.16
CA ARG A 86 -10.31 8.90 -17.12
C ARG A 86 -10.79 8.20 -18.39
N LEU A 87 -11.72 7.23 -18.24
CA LEU A 87 -12.31 6.56 -19.39
C LEU A 87 -13.12 7.55 -20.26
N ARG A 88 -13.90 8.44 -19.66
CA ARG A 88 -14.63 9.49 -20.40
C ARG A 88 -13.69 10.45 -21.12
N GLU A 89 -12.63 10.90 -20.46
CA GLU A 89 -11.61 11.77 -21.06
C GLU A 89 -10.92 11.09 -22.26
N SER A 90 -10.58 9.80 -22.14
CA SER A 90 -9.97 9.04 -23.24
C SER A 90 -10.93 8.84 -24.42
N HIS A 91 -12.22 8.64 -24.17
CA HIS A 91 -13.23 8.52 -25.21
C HIS A 91 -13.58 9.87 -25.88
N SER A 92 -13.55 10.97 -25.13
CA SER A 92 -13.81 12.31 -25.66
C SER A 92 -12.76 12.76 -26.68
N MET A 93 -11.54 12.25 -26.61
CA MET A 93 -10.49 12.50 -27.61
C MET A 93 -10.67 11.71 -28.91
N SER A 94 -11.55 10.71 -28.95
CA SER A 94 -11.65 9.73 -30.06
C SER A 94 -12.96 9.76 -30.84
N SER A 95 -14.03 10.49 -30.49
CA SER A 95 -15.28 10.44 -31.24
C SER A 95 -16.21 11.62 -31.05
N VAL A 96 -16.73 12.04 -32.21
CA VAL A 96 -17.88 12.89 -32.48
C VAL A 96 -19.12 12.43 -31.69
N LYS A 97 -19.84 13.44 -31.19
CA LYS A 97 -21.16 13.45 -30.56
C LYS A 97 -22.09 12.29 -30.94
N THR A 98 -22.54 11.54 -29.96
CA THR A 98 -23.88 10.98 -29.93
C THR A 98 -24.45 11.23 -28.54
N GLU A 99 -25.34 12.22 -28.48
CA GLU A 99 -26.23 12.44 -27.34
C GLU A 99 -27.31 11.35 -27.40
N ASP A 100 -27.05 10.23 -26.72
CA ASP A 100 -28.12 9.35 -26.27
C ASP A 100 -28.06 9.36 -24.73
N LEU A 101 -28.89 10.24 -24.18
CA LEU A 101 -29.24 10.28 -22.77
C LEU A 101 -30.06 9.01 -22.44
N VAL A 102 -29.36 7.90 -22.18
CA VAL A 102 -29.97 6.82 -21.45
C VAL A 102 -29.90 7.23 -19.98
N GLU A 103 -31.03 7.49 -19.36
CA GLU A 103 -31.20 7.54 -17.90
C GLU A 103 -30.89 6.15 -17.34
N GLU A 104 -29.59 5.83 -17.22
CA GLU A 104 -29.14 4.66 -16.44
C GLU A 104 -29.60 4.87 -15.00
N SER A 105 -30.24 3.85 -14.42
CA SER A 105 -30.69 3.90 -13.04
C SER A 105 -29.50 4.23 -12.12
N SER A 106 -29.70 5.04 -11.11
CA SER A 106 -28.64 5.50 -10.20
C SER A 106 -27.89 4.33 -9.52
N GLU A 107 -28.54 3.17 -9.39
CA GLU A 107 -27.96 1.94 -8.84
C GLU A 107 -26.99 1.26 -9.82
N GLU A 108 -27.31 1.16 -11.11
CA GLU A 108 -26.43 0.59 -12.14
C GLU A 108 -25.15 1.43 -12.28
N THR A 109 -25.28 2.74 -12.20
CA THR A 109 -24.16 3.66 -12.21
C THR A 109 -23.25 3.47 -10.97
N ALA A 110 -23.84 3.28 -9.79
CA ALA A 110 -23.11 3.07 -8.56
C ALA A 110 -22.32 1.73 -8.57
N ASP A 111 -22.94 0.66 -9.05
CA ASP A 111 -22.30 -0.66 -9.18
C ASP A 111 -21.18 -0.66 -10.24
N TYR A 112 -21.36 0.09 -11.32
CA TYR A 112 -20.30 0.30 -12.31
C TYR A 112 -19.06 0.97 -11.70
N TYR A 113 -19.23 2.10 -11.00
CA TYR A 113 -18.10 2.78 -10.35
C TYR A 113 -17.46 1.90 -9.29
N ARG A 114 -18.26 1.16 -8.53
CA ARG A 114 -17.76 0.21 -7.53
C ARG A 114 -16.93 -0.90 -8.18
N SER A 115 -17.35 -1.44 -9.32
CA SER A 115 -16.61 -2.49 -10.02
C SER A 115 -15.25 -1.98 -10.53
N LEU A 116 -15.22 -0.79 -11.13
CA LEU A 116 -13.98 -0.13 -11.56
C LEU A 116 -13.03 0.12 -10.39
N GLY A 117 -13.55 0.66 -9.29
CA GLY A 117 -12.75 0.92 -8.09
C GLY A 117 -12.21 -0.36 -7.46
N LEU A 118 -13.03 -1.41 -7.41
CA LEU A 118 -12.61 -2.71 -6.90
C LEU A 118 -11.48 -3.33 -7.75
N GLN A 119 -11.54 -3.17 -9.07
CA GLN A 119 -10.45 -3.60 -9.95
C GLN A 119 -9.14 -2.87 -9.63
N VAL A 120 -9.19 -1.55 -9.46
CA VAL A 120 -8.01 -0.74 -9.11
C VAL A 120 -7.44 -1.14 -7.76
N VAL A 121 -8.28 -1.24 -6.72
CA VAL A 121 -7.81 -1.53 -5.36
C VAL A 121 -7.27 -2.94 -5.22
N SER A 122 -7.90 -3.93 -5.89
CA SER A 122 -7.41 -5.31 -5.93
C SER A 122 -6.05 -5.45 -6.64
N GLY A 123 -5.65 -4.50 -7.47
CA GLY A 123 -4.35 -4.45 -8.15
C GLY A 123 -3.20 -4.04 -7.24
N LEU A 124 -3.47 -3.43 -6.08
CA LEU A 124 -2.43 -2.87 -5.20
C LEU A 124 -1.38 -3.89 -4.76
N SER A 125 -1.78 -5.12 -4.46
CA SER A 125 -0.87 -6.20 -4.07
C SER A 125 0.10 -6.60 -5.19
N ASN A 126 -0.31 -6.45 -6.46
CA ASN A 126 0.56 -6.67 -7.61
C ASN A 126 1.49 -5.48 -7.84
N ASP A 127 0.99 -4.25 -7.67
CA ASP A 127 1.78 -3.02 -7.78
C ASP A 127 2.90 -2.94 -6.72
N LEU A 128 2.75 -3.65 -5.61
CA LEU A 128 3.70 -3.74 -4.50
C LEU A 128 4.30 -5.16 -4.36
N GLU A 129 4.48 -5.87 -5.47
CA GLU A 129 4.97 -7.25 -5.45
C GLU A 129 6.38 -7.37 -4.86
N ASN A 130 7.28 -6.42 -5.17
CA ASN A 130 8.64 -6.44 -4.63
C ASN A 130 8.67 -6.10 -3.14
N VAL A 131 7.74 -5.28 -2.65
CA VAL A 131 7.55 -5.06 -1.19
C VAL A 131 7.18 -6.37 -0.51
N ARG A 132 6.28 -7.15 -1.07
CA ARG A 132 5.90 -8.48 -0.55
C ARG A 132 7.07 -9.47 -0.59
N LYS A 133 7.87 -9.46 -1.66
CA LYS A 133 9.09 -10.28 -1.79
C LYS A 133 10.13 -9.88 -0.76
N ALA A 134 10.36 -8.58 -0.55
CA ALA A 134 11.28 -8.04 0.45
C ALA A 134 10.89 -8.46 1.87
N ALA A 135 9.60 -8.52 2.17
CA ALA A 135 9.07 -8.93 3.46
C ALA A 135 9.24 -10.43 3.78
N LEU A 136 9.58 -11.27 2.80
CA LEU A 136 9.79 -12.72 3.02
C LEU A 136 11.19 -13.05 3.52
N LYS A 137 12.10 -12.08 3.56
CA LYS A 137 13.51 -12.28 3.89
C LYS A 137 13.94 -11.40 5.04
N ASP A 138 14.71 -11.99 5.94
CA ASP A 138 15.44 -11.22 6.93
C ASP A 138 16.55 -10.44 6.25
N GLY A 139 16.57 -9.13 6.48
CA GLY A 139 17.63 -8.29 5.94
C GLY A 139 18.98 -8.57 6.61
N ASP A 140 18.96 -9.16 7.79
CA ASP A 140 20.16 -9.65 8.48
C ASP A 140 20.85 -10.78 7.68
N ASP A 141 20.09 -11.56 6.90
CA ASP A 141 20.63 -12.58 6.00
C ASP A 141 21.52 -11.99 4.90
N LEU A 142 21.16 -10.83 4.32
CA LEU A 142 21.94 -10.19 3.28
C LEU A 142 23.24 -9.61 3.85
N ALA A 143 23.14 -8.82 4.91
CA ALA A 143 24.30 -8.20 5.57
C ALA A 143 25.24 -9.28 6.13
N GLY A 144 24.69 -10.36 6.74
CA GLY A 144 25.43 -11.49 7.24
C GLY A 144 26.18 -12.25 6.14
N ALA A 145 25.52 -12.52 4.99
CA ALA A 145 26.14 -13.20 3.87
C ALA A 145 27.29 -12.39 3.24
N VAL A 146 27.10 -11.08 3.04
CA VAL A 146 28.13 -10.19 2.49
C VAL A 146 29.29 -10.05 3.48
N SER A 147 29.02 -9.92 4.78
CA SER A 147 30.06 -9.87 5.82
C SER A 147 30.85 -11.18 5.90
N SER A 148 30.17 -12.33 5.85
CA SER A 148 30.82 -13.66 5.85
C SER A 148 31.71 -13.85 4.62
N LEU A 149 31.25 -13.40 3.44
CA LEU A 149 32.05 -13.43 2.21
C LEU A 149 33.31 -12.56 2.34
N GLY A 150 33.18 -11.34 2.87
CA GLY A 150 34.30 -10.47 3.13
C GLY A 150 35.34 -11.06 4.09
N GLN A 151 34.87 -11.68 5.21
CA GLN A 151 35.75 -12.37 6.14
C GLN A 151 36.47 -13.57 5.53
N SER A 152 35.76 -14.35 4.71
CA SER A 152 36.36 -15.48 4.00
C SER A 152 37.43 -15.03 3.02
N PHE A 153 37.19 -13.91 2.35
CA PHE A 153 38.14 -13.30 1.43
C PHE A 153 39.42 -12.80 2.16
N VAL A 154 39.28 -12.15 3.31
CA VAL A 154 40.43 -11.72 4.12
C VAL A 154 41.28 -12.92 4.53
N LYS A 155 40.63 -14.00 5.00
CA LYS A 155 41.34 -15.25 5.36
C LYS A 155 42.09 -15.85 4.18
N LEU A 156 41.49 -15.84 2.97
CA LEU A 156 42.14 -16.32 1.76
C LEU A 156 43.37 -15.45 1.41
N LYS A 157 43.26 -14.14 1.52
CA LYS A 157 44.37 -13.21 1.27
C LYS A 157 45.51 -13.41 2.26
N ASP A 158 45.19 -13.60 3.54
CA ASP A 158 46.18 -13.88 4.58
C ASP A 158 46.89 -15.24 4.34
N PHE A 159 46.12 -16.26 3.91
CA PHE A 159 46.68 -17.57 3.56
C PHE A 159 47.68 -17.47 2.42
N ILE A 160 47.37 -16.75 1.35
CA ILE A 160 48.26 -16.56 0.22
C ILE A 160 49.53 -15.82 0.66
N ASN A 161 49.40 -14.77 1.46
CA ASN A 161 50.55 -13.97 1.87
C ASN A 161 51.48 -14.66 2.86
N ASN A 162 50.94 -15.51 3.76
CA ASN A 162 51.69 -16.11 4.85
C ASN A 162 52.15 -17.55 4.55
N GLU A 163 51.21 -18.39 4.09
CA GLU A 163 51.48 -19.81 3.94
C GLU A 163 52.09 -20.14 2.57
N MET A 164 51.73 -19.39 1.54
CA MET A 164 52.26 -19.59 0.18
C MET A 164 53.49 -18.71 -0.13
N ALA A 165 54.01 -17.97 0.82
CA ALA A 165 55.18 -17.15 0.64
C ALA A 165 56.42 -17.99 0.24
N ASN A 166 56.51 -19.23 0.69
CA ASN A 166 57.61 -20.18 0.44
C ASN A 166 57.41 -21.08 -0.80
N VAL A 167 56.27 -20.95 -1.49
CA VAL A 167 56.01 -21.71 -2.76
C VAL A 167 56.71 -20.94 -3.89
N GLU A 168 57.40 -21.69 -4.77
CA GLU A 168 58.06 -21.10 -5.93
C GLU A 168 57.16 -20.12 -6.68
N GLU A 169 57.71 -18.91 -7.00
CA GLU A 169 56.96 -17.84 -7.63
C GLU A 169 56.37 -18.21 -9.00
N ASP A 170 57.01 -19.16 -9.69
CA ASP A 170 56.62 -19.66 -11.01
C ASP A 170 55.58 -20.79 -10.98
N SER A 171 55.02 -21.12 -9.80
CA SER A 171 53.97 -22.08 -9.71
C SER A 171 52.66 -21.55 -10.37
N GLU A 172 52.19 -22.27 -11.40
CA GLU A 172 50.96 -21.99 -12.12
C GLU A 172 49.77 -21.85 -11.18
N PHE A 173 49.78 -22.63 -10.10
CA PHE A 173 48.73 -22.53 -9.04
C PHE A 173 48.78 -21.20 -8.31
N ARG A 174 49.95 -20.73 -7.91
CA ARG A 174 50.13 -19.43 -7.21
C ARG A 174 49.68 -18.29 -8.08
N THR A 175 50.09 -18.28 -9.34
CA THR A 175 49.72 -17.23 -10.32
C THR A 175 48.19 -17.21 -10.52
N THR A 176 47.56 -18.37 -10.71
CA THR A 176 46.12 -18.51 -10.88
C THR A 176 45.36 -17.99 -9.65
N LEU A 177 45.83 -18.33 -8.45
CA LEU A 177 45.22 -17.94 -7.19
C LEU A 177 45.36 -16.43 -6.94
N THR A 178 46.52 -15.87 -7.26
CA THR A 178 46.76 -14.42 -7.13
C THR A 178 45.84 -13.62 -8.09
N ASN A 179 45.75 -14.06 -9.34
CA ASN A 179 44.83 -13.44 -10.33
C ASN A 179 43.36 -13.55 -9.86
N PHE A 180 42.96 -14.70 -9.31
CA PHE A 180 41.62 -14.86 -8.74
C PHE A 180 41.36 -13.86 -7.62
N VAL A 181 42.30 -13.70 -6.68
CA VAL A 181 42.15 -12.77 -5.53
C VAL A 181 42.03 -11.34 -5.99
N GLU A 182 42.84 -10.90 -6.97
CA GLU A 182 42.74 -9.53 -7.51
C GLU A 182 41.38 -9.24 -8.13
N HIS A 183 40.84 -10.17 -8.92
CA HIS A 183 39.49 -10.02 -9.48
C HIS A 183 38.40 -10.09 -8.42
N ALA A 184 38.49 -11.04 -7.48
CA ALA A 184 37.52 -11.20 -6.39
C ALA A 184 37.51 -9.97 -5.46
N GLU A 185 38.66 -9.32 -5.21
CA GLU A 185 38.73 -8.12 -4.38
C GLU A 185 37.85 -6.98 -4.94
N ALA A 186 37.95 -6.75 -6.25
CA ALA A 186 37.15 -5.74 -6.92
C ALA A 186 35.66 -6.04 -6.85
N ASP A 187 35.25 -7.28 -7.04
CA ASP A 187 33.84 -7.70 -7.02
C ASP A 187 33.26 -7.69 -5.60
N ILE A 188 34.01 -8.13 -4.60
CA ILE A 188 33.60 -8.08 -3.18
C ILE A 188 33.47 -6.64 -2.72
N THR A 189 34.38 -5.75 -3.10
CA THR A 189 34.31 -4.33 -2.77
C THR A 189 33.03 -3.71 -3.36
N LYS A 190 32.71 -3.98 -4.62
CA LYS A 190 31.45 -3.52 -5.26
C LYS A 190 30.22 -4.06 -4.52
N LEU A 191 30.22 -5.33 -4.10
CA LEU A 191 29.10 -5.91 -3.34
C LEU A 191 28.91 -5.24 -1.99
N LEU A 192 29.99 -4.92 -1.28
CA LEU A 192 29.95 -4.21 0.00
C LEU A 192 29.42 -2.77 -0.14
N GLU A 193 29.83 -2.09 -1.20
CA GLU A 193 29.34 -0.73 -1.50
C GLU A 193 27.84 -0.75 -1.86
N GLU A 194 27.42 -1.71 -2.68
CA GLU A 194 26.03 -1.84 -3.08
C GLU A 194 25.13 -2.23 -1.89
N GLU A 195 25.57 -3.12 -1.02
CA GLU A 195 24.87 -3.46 0.22
C GLU A 195 24.66 -2.21 1.08
N LYS A 196 25.71 -1.44 1.34
CA LYS A 196 25.64 -0.19 2.11
C LYS A 196 24.65 0.79 1.47
N ARG A 197 24.68 0.93 0.15
CA ARG A 197 23.77 1.82 -0.60
C ARG A 197 22.33 1.39 -0.46
N ILE A 198 22.06 0.10 -0.55
CA ILE A 198 20.69 -0.45 -0.41
C ILE A 198 20.19 -0.30 1.02
N MET A 199 21.02 -0.62 2.02
CA MET A 199 20.63 -0.46 3.43
C MET A 199 20.38 1.00 3.80
N ALA A 200 21.14 1.93 3.25
CA ALA A 200 20.87 3.37 3.39
C ALA A 200 19.51 3.76 2.77
N LEU A 201 19.17 3.21 1.61
CA LEU A 201 17.87 3.42 0.96
C LEU A 201 16.71 2.85 1.77
N VAL A 202 16.86 1.63 2.31
CA VAL A 202 15.88 1.00 3.19
C VAL A 202 15.66 1.84 4.44
N LYS A 203 16.76 2.29 5.08
CA LYS A 203 16.68 3.21 6.24
C LYS A 203 15.95 4.51 5.88
N SER A 204 16.34 5.16 4.78
CA SER A 204 15.68 6.39 4.32
C SER A 204 14.19 6.19 4.02
N THR A 205 13.79 5.00 3.54
CA THR A 205 12.38 4.66 3.32
C THR A 205 11.66 4.44 4.65
N GLY A 206 12.31 3.79 5.62
CA GLY A 206 11.79 3.70 6.98
C GLY A 206 11.60 5.08 7.63
N ASP A 207 12.59 5.96 7.51
CA ASP A 207 12.52 7.34 8.02
C ASP A 207 11.37 8.14 7.37
N TYR A 208 11.11 7.93 6.08
CA TYR A 208 10.01 8.58 5.37
C TYR A 208 8.63 8.22 5.93
N PHE A 209 8.41 6.97 6.34
CA PHE A 209 7.12 6.49 6.83
C PHE A 209 6.99 6.52 8.35
N HIS A 210 8.09 6.40 9.10
CA HIS A 210 8.12 6.29 10.56
C HIS A 210 8.69 7.51 11.28
N GLY A 211 9.32 8.43 10.55
CA GLY A 211 10.14 9.45 11.14
C GLY A 211 11.52 8.89 11.47
N ASN A 212 12.01 8.99 12.70
CA ASN A 212 13.34 8.53 13.08
C ASN A 212 13.33 6.99 13.28
N ALA A 213 13.50 6.24 12.18
CA ALA A 213 13.48 4.77 12.20
C ALA A 213 14.79 4.22 12.81
N GLY A 214 14.66 3.28 13.75
CA GLY A 214 15.79 2.50 14.29
C GLY A 214 16.43 1.60 13.22
N LYS A 215 17.56 0.98 13.55
CA LYS A 215 18.40 0.22 12.59
C LYS A 215 17.62 -0.89 11.84
N ASN A 216 16.64 -1.53 12.49
CA ASN A 216 15.87 -2.66 11.93
C ASN A 216 14.45 -2.27 11.48
N GLU A 217 14.00 -1.05 11.75
CA GLU A 217 12.62 -0.62 11.44
C GLU A 217 12.36 -0.47 9.94
N GLY A 218 13.40 -0.19 9.16
CA GLY A 218 13.28 -0.09 7.71
C GLY A 218 12.85 -1.40 7.04
N LEU A 219 13.34 -2.54 7.51
CA LEU A 219 12.95 -3.86 7.02
C LEU A 219 11.60 -4.31 7.59
N ARG A 220 11.33 -3.99 8.85
CA ARG A 220 10.03 -4.22 9.48
C ARG A 220 8.90 -3.52 8.74
N LEU A 221 9.17 -2.38 8.11
CA LEU A 221 8.22 -1.67 7.26
C LEU A 221 7.63 -2.60 6.18
N PHE A 222 8.45 -3.38 5.49
CA PHE A 222 7.98 -4.30 4.45
C PHE A 222 7.07 -5.41 5.01
N LEU A 223 7.36 -5.91 6.21
CA LEU A 223 6.52 -6.90 6.91
C LEU A 223 5.13 -6.32 7.21
N ILE A 224 5.07 -5.12 7.79
CA ILE A 224 3.82 -4.43 8.11
C ILE A 224 3.00 -4.20 6.85
N VAL A 225 3.63 -3.73 5.78
CA VAL A 225 2.94 -3.45 4.51
C VAL A 225 2.44 -4.75 3.87
N ARG A 226 3.24 -5.83 3.84
CA ARG A 226 2.80 -7.14 3.35
C ARG A 226 1.55 -7.62 4.06
N ASP A 227 1.56 -7.60 5.39
CA ASP A 227 0.44 -8.07 6.20
C ASP A 227 -0.80 -7.19 5.99
N PHE A 228 -0.60 -5.89 5.89
CA PHE A 228 -1.68 -4.96 5.55
C PHE A 228 -2.27 -5.24 4.16
N LEU A 229 -1.44 -5.51 3.15
CA LEU A 229 -1.91 -5.88 1.80
C LEU A 229 -2.76 -7.15 1.81
N VAL A 230 -2.37 -8.17 2.57
CA VAL A 230 -3.17 -9.40 2.74
C VAL A 230 -4.54 -9.08 3.33
N MET A 231 -4.59 -8.17 4.31
CA MET A 231 -5.86 -7.74 4.93
C MET A 231 -6.73 -6.93 3.95
N VAL A 232 -6.13 -6.05 3.13
CA VAL A 232 -6.82 -5.29 2.08
C VAL A 232 -7.40 -6.23 1.03
N ASP A 233 -6.62 -7.21 0.57
CA ASP A 233 -7.08 -8.21 -0.40
C ASP A 233 -8.27 -9.02 0.13
N LYS A 234 -8.24 -9.36 1.42
CA LYS A 234 -9.39 -10.02 2.09
C LYS A 234 -10.61 -9.10 2.10
N ALA A 235 -10.45 -7.86 2.53
CA ALA A 235 -11.54 -6.89 2.56
C ALA A 235 -12.15 -6.65 1.16
N CYS A 236 -11.32 -6.61 0.11
CA CYS A 236 -11.80 -6.51 -1.29
C CYS A 236 -12.64 -7.73 -1.69
N ARG A 237 -12.24 -8.95 -1.29
CA ARG A 237 -13.04 -10.16 -1.55
C ARG A 237 -14.36 -10.13 -0.80
N ASP A 238 -14.37 -9.71 0.45
CA ASP A 238 -15.57 -9.61 1.27
C ASP A 238 -16.55 -8.56 0.69
N VAL A 239 -16.04 -7.42 0.24
CA VAL A 239 -16.83 -6.39 -0.46
C VAL A 239 -17.40 -6.92 -1.78
N ARG A 240 -16.66 -7.73 -2.53
CA ARG A 240 -17.13 -8.35 -3.78
C ARG A 240 -18.23 -9.38 -3.53
N SER A 241 -18.11 -10.18 -2.47
CA SER A 241 -19.08 -11.23 -2.15
C SER A 241 -20.40 -10.66 -1.60
N SER A 242 -20.34 -9.56 -0.85
CA SER A 242 -21.53 -8.91 -0.29
C SER A 242 -22.49 -8.35 -1.36
N THR A 243 -22.01 -8.11 -2.57
CA THR A 243 -22.80 -7.63 -3.71
C THR A 243 -23.58 -8.75 -4.42
N LYS A 244 -23.21 -10.03 -4.20
CA LYS A 244 -23.82 -11.18 -4.89
C LYS A 244 -25.02 -11.80 -4.20
N LEU A 245 -25.42 -11.30 -3.04
CA LEU A 245 -26.61 -11.79 -2.35
C LEU A 245 -27.82 -10.94 -2.73
N PRO A 246 -28.77 -11.45 -3.57
CA PRO A 246 -30.04 -10.80 -3.73
C PRO A 246 -30.78 -10.85 -2.39
N ALA A 247 -31.19 -9.71 -1.89
CA ALA A 247 -32.10 -9.62 -0.75
C ALA A 247 -33.46 -10.25 -1.13
N LYS A 248 -33.62 -11.57 -0.94
CA LYS A 248 -34.90 -12.25 -0.93
C LYS A 248 -35.19 -12.71 0.49
N THR A 249 -35.78 -11.83 1.27
CA THR A 249 -36.66 -12.26 2.36
C THR A 249 -38.09 -12.07 1.89
N PRO A 250 -38.94 -13.12 1.85
CA PRO A 250 -40.36 -12.96 1.57
C PRO A 250 -41.01 -12.29 2.77
N ARG A 251 -41.46 -11.06 2.59
CA ARG A 251 -42.34 -10.38 3.54
C ARG A 251 -43.73 -11.02 3.45
N LYS A 252 -44.13 -11.70 4.52
CA LYS A 252 -45.50 -12.19 4.73
C LYS A 252 -46.46 -11.00 4.74
N GLU A 253 -47.41 -11.02 3.86
CA GLU A 253 -48.52 -10.07 3.80
C GLU A 253 -49.38 -10.13 5.07
N ALA A 254 -49.69 -8.97 5.63
CA ALA A 254 -50.86 -8.75 6.46
C ALA A 254 -51.47 -7.41 6.10
N LEU A 255 -52.78 -7.43 5.85
CA LEU A 255 -53.66 -6.45 5.25
C LEU A 255 -53.70 -5.08 5.97
N ALA A 256 -54.04 -4.11 5.14
CA ALA A 256 -54.24 -2.68 5.27
C ALA A 256 -55.26 -2.21 6.37
N PRO A 257 -55.52 -0.90 6.63
CA PRO A 257 -55.71 0.16 5.61
C PRO A 257 -55.04 1.52 5.88
N SER A 258 -55.01 2.33 4.82
CA SER A 258 -54.60 3.73 4.73
C SER A 258 -55.46 4.71 5.56
N PRO A 259 -55.04 5.95 5.86
CA PRO A 259 -54.97 7.00 4.81
C PRO A 259 -53.75 7.96 4.87
N SER A 260 -53.48 8.53 3.69
CA SER A 260 -52.90 9.84 3.32
C SER A 260 -52.19 10.66 4.40
N GLU A 261 -50.88 10.99 4.12
CA GLU A 261 -50.33 12.35 4.23
C GLU A 261 -48.92 12.44 3.62
N GLU A 262 -48.80 13.37 2.73
CA GLU A 262 -47.70 14.19 2.28
C GLU A 262 -46.22 13.76 2.47
N SER A 263 -45.59 13.62 1.35
CA SER A 263 -44.30 14.16 0.99
C SER A 263 -43.38 14.63 2.12
N ASN A 264 -42.46 13.76 2.55
CA ASN A 264 -41.12 14.18 2.98
C ASN A 264 -40.12 13.14 2.50
N ARG A 265 -39.40 13.46 1.44
CA ARG A 265 -38.20 12.69 1.00
C ARG A 265 -37.07 13.00 2.00
N GLU A 266 -37.13 12.39 3.16
CA GLU A 266 -35.95 12.22 4.01
C GLU A 266 -35.04 11.20 3.32
N SER A 267 -33.91 11.67 2.82
CA SER A 267 -32.80 10.83 2.37
C SER A 267 -32.47 9.85 3.51
N LEU A 268 -32.61 8.57 3.24
CA LEU A 268 -32.21 7.50 4.16
C LEU A 268 -30.79 7.74 4.63
N PRO A 269 -30.52 7.85 5.93
CA PRO A 269 -29.17 8.05 6.44
C PRO A 269 -28.27 6.92 5.95
N ASP A 270 -27.13 7.31 5.36
CA ASP A 270 -26.12 6.39 4.80
C ASP A 270 -25.79 5.31 5.85
N PHE A 271 -25.86 4.03 5.45
CA PHE A 271 -25.60 2.88 6.35
C PHE A 271 -24.25 3.00 7.09
N ARG A 272 -23.29 3.76 6.54
CA ARG A 272 -21.99 4.08 7.13
C ARG A 272 -22.09 4.82 8.46
N GLN A 273 -23.05 5.76 8.56
CA GLN A 273 -23.31 6.50 9.79
C GLN A 273 -23.94 5.61 10.87
N ARG A 274 -24.64 4.54 10.46
CA ARG A 274 -25.19 3.55 11.39
C ARG A 274 -24.13 2.60 11.94
N LEU A 275 -23.13 2.22 11.13
CA LEU A 275 -22.05 1.31 11.54
C LEU A 275 -21.00 1.99 12.43
N PHE A 276 -20.69 3.25 12.13
CA PHE A 276 -19.70 4.03 12.85
C PHE A 276 -20.28 5.43 13.17
N PRO A 277 -21.01 5.57 14.28
CA PRO A 277 -21.73 6.81 14.62
C PRO A 277 -20.86 8.07 14.70
N ALA A 278 -19.54 7.91 14.95
CA ALA A 278 -18.59 9.02 14.97
C ALA A 278 -18.30 9.62 13.57
N ILE A 279 -18.73 8.95 12.49
CA ILE A 279 -18.53 9.41 11.12
C ILE A 279 -19.77 10.20 10.67
N LYS A 280 -19.86 11.46 11.04
CA LYS A 280 -20.87 12.40 10.49
C LYS A 280 -20.34 13.03 9.21
N GLU A 281 -21.08 12.93 8.09
CA GLU A 281 -20.72 13.63 6.87
C GLU A 281 -20.85 15.16 7.07
N ARG A 282 -19.74 15.87 6.92
CA ARG A 282 -19.81 17.27 6.50
C ARG A 282 -19.72 17.27 4.98
N HIS A 283 -20.66 17.91 4.31
CA HIS A 283 -20.54 18.28 2.91
C HIS A 283 -19.21 19.02 2.75
N MET A 284 -18.29 18.46 2.01
CA MET A 284 -17.16 19.22 1.49
C MET A 284 -17.72 20.03 0.30
N ASP A 285 -17.96 21.30 0.53
CA ASP A 285 -17.94 22.30 -0.51
C ASP A 285 -16.50 22.39 -1.01
N ASP A 286 -16.25 21.70 -2.11
CA ASP A 286 -14.99 21.77 -2.87
C ASP A 286 -15.08 23.01 -3.79
N SER A 287 -15.06 24.20 -3.18
CA SER A 287 -14.81 25.44 -3.89
C SER A 287 -13.30 25.68 -3.89
N SER A 288 -12.63 25.10 -4.89
CA SER A 288 -11.31 25.53 -5.30
C SER A 288 -11.43 26.93 -5.92
N SER A 289 -11.13 27.94 -5.15
CA SER A 289 -10.82 29.26 -5.66
C SER A 289 -9.37 29.26 -6.12
N ASP A 290 -9.17 29.15 -7.44
CA ASP A 290 -7.95 29.55 -8.11
C ASP A 290 -7.86 31.10 -8.02
N GLU A 291 -7.09 31.60 -7.09
CA GLU A 291 -6.64 33.00 -7.13
C GLU A 291 -5.31 33.06 -7.89
N ASP A 292 -5.43 33.55 -9.13
CA ASP A 292 -4.32 34.09 -9.94
C ASP A 292 -3.66 35.25 -9.20
N ASP A 293 -2.47 35.03 -8.65
CA ASP A 293 -1.60 36.09 -8.15
C ASP A 293 -0.81 36.68 -9.33
N LYS A 294 -1.28 37.81 -9.83
CA LYS A 294 -0.53 38.72 -10.69
C LYS A 294 0.11 39.79 -9.85
N SER A 295 1.41 39.73 -9.76
CA SER A 295 2.28 40.79 -9.26
C SER A 295 2.27 42.06 -10.14
N PRO A 296 2.61 43.21 -9.61
CA PRO A 296 3.46 44.18 -10.30
C PRO A 296 4.93 44.06 -9.96
#